data_603a11475ce7060597f6f8797b42d572
#
_entry.id   603a11475ce7060597f6f8797b42d572
#
_cell.length_a   1.000
_cell.length_b   1.000
_cell.length_c   1.000
_cell.angle_alpha   90.00
_cell.angle_beta   90.00
_cell.angle_gamma   90.00
#
_symmetry.space_group_name_H-M   'P 1'
#
loop_
_entity.id
_entity.type
_entity.pdbx_description
1 polymer ?
#
loop_
_entity_poly.entity_id
_entity_poly.type
_entity_poly.pdbx_seq_one_letter_code
_entity_poly.pdbx_strand_id
1 'polypeptide(L)' 'MGLPKSAERYLVHNRKINCNGYVRADGNFDIEAELMDSKTYDFPSNTHGTIQKNSPYHHMRVRITVDLEL' A
#
# COMPACT_ATOMS: atom_id res chain seq x y z
N MET A 1 6.99 -5.47 -21.23
CA MET A 1 8.36 -5.62 -20.75
C MET A 1 8.35 -6.07 -19.30
N GLY A 2 8.97 -7.14 -18.99
CA GLY A 2 9.11 -7.67 -17.64
C GLY A 2 10.57 -7.93 -17.33
N LEU A 3 10.82 -8.21 -16.09
CA LEU A 3 12.13 -8.63 -15.65
C LEU A 3 12.41 -10.04 -16.18
N PRO A 4 13.68 -10.39 -16.41
CA PRO A 4 14.03 -11.77 -16.78
C PRO A 4 13.54 -12.76 -15.72
N LYS A 5 13.26 -13.97 -16.15
CA LYS A 5 12.82 -15.03 -15.25
C LYS A 5 13.91 -15.30 -14.20
N SER A 6 13.50 -15.31 -12.94
CA SER A 6 14.38 -15.61 -11.81
C SER A 6 14.43 -17.12 -11.54
N ALA A 7 15.22 -17.50 -10.54
CA ALA A 7 15.21 -18.85 -10.01
C ALA A 7 13.83 -19.18 -9.41
N GLU A 8 13.59 -20.46 -9.15
CA GLU A 8 12.38 -20.89 -8.42
C GLU A 8 12.33 -20.16 -7.07
N ARG A 9 11.17 -19.59 -6.76
CA ARG A 9 11.03 -18.75 -5.57
C ARG A 9 9.59 -18.73 -5.09
N TYR A 10 9.41 -18.29 -3.85
CA TYR A 10 8.09 -18.18 -3.23
C TYR A 10 7.91 -16.77 -2.71
N LEU A 11 6.75 -16.20 -2.99
CA LEU A 11 6.39 -14.90 -2.43
C LEU A 11 6.23 -15.03 -0.92
N VAL A 12 6.89 -14.16 -0.15
CA VAL A 12 6.78 -14.15 1.31
C VAL A 12 6.19 -12.85 1.84
N HIS A 13 6.31 -11.76 1.10
CA HIS A 13 5.83 -10.45 1.52
C HIS A 13 5.35 -9.68 0.29
N ASN A 14 4.27 -8.96 0.45
CA ASN A 14 3.75 -8.08 -0.59
C ASN A 14 3.47 -6.70 0.00
N ARG A 15 3.94 -5.66 -0.67
CA ARG A 15 3.58 -4.28 -0.38
C ARG A 15 2.90 -3.71 -1.60
N LYS A 16 1.66 -3.23 -1.41
CA LYS A 16 0.92 -2.54 -2.45
C LYS A 16 0.85 -1.06 -2.10
N ILE A 17 1.24 -0.23 -3.04
CA ILE A 17 1.14 1.22 -2.91
C ILE A 17 0.31 1.72 -4.08
N ASN A 18 -0.74 2.47 -3.77
CA ASN A 18 -1.62 3.05 -4.78
C ASN A 18 -1.66 4.55 -4.54
N CYS A 19 -1.32 5.33 -5.56
CA CYS A 19 -1.33 6.79 -5.50
C CYS A 19 -2.20 7.34 -6.61
N ASN A 20 -3.11 8.27 -6.27
CA ASN A 20 -3.97 8.91 -7.24
C ASN A 20 -3.96 10.42 -7.02
N GLY A 21 -4.00 11.16 -8.12
CA GLY A 21 -4.16 12.61 -8.09
C GLY A 21 -5.54 12.98 -8.61
N TYR A 22 -6.19 13.96 -7.96
CA TYR A 22 -7.52 14.42 -8.32
C TYR A 22 -7.53 15.92 -8.46
N VAL A 23 -8.23 16.44 -9.48
CA VAL A 23 -8.60 17.83 -9.56
C VAL A 23 -9.98 17.97 -8.92
N ARG A 24 -10.08 18.80 -7.89
CA ARG A 24 -11.33 19.02 -7.17
C ARG A 24 -12.21 20.01 -7.90
N ALA A 25 -13.51 19.98 -7.59
CA ALA A 25 -14.45 20.95 -8.14
C ALA A 25 -14.15 22.39 -7.72
N ASP A 26 -13.48 22.60 -6.58
CA ASP A 26 -13.08 23.92 -6.10
C ASP A 26 -11.76 24.41 -6.70
N GLY A 27 -11.13 23.65 -7.60
CA GLY A 27 -9.88 24.01 -8.26
C GLY A 27 -8.62 23.58 -7.54
N ASN A 28 -8.73 23.02 -6.34
CA ASN A 28 -7.61 22.46 -5.62
C ASN A 28 -7.30 21.04 -6.11
N PHE A 29 -6.19 20.49 -5.64
CA PHE A 29 -5.79 19.12 -5.97
C PHE A 29 -5.76 18.27 -4.71
N ASP A 30 -6.26 17.06 -4.82
CA ASP A 30 -6.05 16.04 -3.81
C ASP A 30 -5.07 15.00 -4.34
N ILE A 31 -4.12 14.62 -3.49
CA ILE A 31 -3.24 13.50 -3.74
C ILE A 31 -3.52 12.50 -2.63
N GLU A 32 -3.93 11.29 -3.01
CA GLU A 32 -4.23 10.22 -2.06
C GLU A 32 -3.28 9.08 -2.28
N ALA A 33 -2.81 8.50 -1.20
CA ALA A 33 -1.97 7.32 -1.23
C ALA A 33 -2.48 6.29 -0.24
N GLU A 34 -2.40 5.03 -0.64
CA GLU A 34 -2.73 3.90 0.20
C GLU A 34 -1.58 2.92 0.16
N LEU A 35 -1.20 2.39 1.31
CA LEU A 35 -0.16 1.38 1.44
C LEU A 35 -0.72 0.22 2.24
N MET A 36 -0.54 -1.00 1.72
CA MET A 36 -0.92 -2.23 2.41
C MET A 36 0.23 -3.23 2.35
N ASP A 37 0.56 -3.79 3.50
CA ASP A 37 1.53 -4.88 3.62
C ASP A 37 0.82 -6.17 4.02
N SER A 38 1.21 -7.26 3.39
CA SER A 38 0.74 -8.60 3.74
C SER A 38 1.86 -9.62 3.60
N LYS A 39 1.71 -10.74 4.29
CA LYS A 39 2.63 -11.87 4.19
C LYS A 39 1.85 -13.11 3.78
N THR A 40 2.55 -14.06 3.18
CA THR A 40 1.93 -15.29 2.70
C THR A 40 1.90 -16.40 3.75
N TYR A 41 2.29 -16.10 4.98
CA TYR A 41 2.33 -17.05 6.08
C TYR A 41 1.77 -16.39 7.36
N ASP A 42 1.28 -17.21 8.28
CA ASP A 42 0.84 -16.75 9.58
C ASP A 42 2.05 -16.34 10.42
N PHE A 43 1.91 -15.25 11.18
CA PHE A 43 2.99 -14.81 12.04
C PHE A 43 2.43 -14.18 13.32
N PRO A 44 3.19 -14.26 14.44
CA PRO A 44 2.74 -13.70 15.70
C PRO A 44 2.88 -12.18 15.69
N SER A 45 1.98 -11.51 16.42
CA SER A 45 2.03 -10.09 16.68
C SER A 45 1.90 -9.86 18.17
N ASN A 46 2.64 -8.89 18.69
CA ASN A 46 2.59 -8.56 20.12
C ASN A 46 1.26 -7.92 20.54
N THR A 47 0.50 -7.37 19.60
CA THR A 47 -0.71 -6.61 19.90
C THR A 47 -1.99 -7.22 19.34
N HIS A 48 -1.89 -8.14 18.36
CA HIS A 48 -3.05 -8.65 17.63
C HIS A 48 -3.13 -10.17 17.61
N GLY A 49 -2.32 -10.85 18.43
CA GLY A 49 -2.24 -12.30 18.40
C GLY A 49 -1.57 -12.80 17.13
N THR A 50 -2.11 -13.83 16.52
CA THR A 50 -1.60 -14.34 15.24
C THR A 50 -2.22 -13.58 14.08
N ILE A 51 -1.38 -13.02 13.23
CA ILE A 51 -1.82 -12.42 11.97
C ILE A 51 -1.84 -13.51 10.91
N GLN A 52 -3.02 -13.72 10.33
CA GLN A 52 -3.21 -14.78 9.35
C GLN A 52 -2.59 -14.40 8.00
N LYS A 53 -2.16 -15.41 7.27
CA LYS A 53 -1.62 -15.23 5.93
C LYS A 53 -2.58 -14.43 5.05
N ASN A 54 -2.01 -13.62 4.18
CA ASN A 54 -2.72 -12.78 3.20
C ASN A 54 -3.59 -11.68 3.82
N SER A 55 -3.60 -11.54 5.15
CA SER A 55 -4.28 -10.42 5.80
C SER A 55 -3.38 -9.20 5.81
N PRO A 56 -3.90 -8.00 5.54
CA PRO A 56 -3.12 -6.78 5.70
C PRO A 56 -2.74 -6.58 7.17
N TYR A 57 -1.45 -6.39 7.44
CA TYR A 57 -0.97 -6.10 8.80
C TYR A 57 -0.52 -4.65 8.97
N HIS A 58 -0.24 -3.95 7.87
CA HIS A 58 -0.09 -2.51 7.82
C HIS A 58 -1.02 -1.98 6.74
N HIS A 59 -1.83 -0.99 7.12
CA HIS A 59 -2.74 -0.35 6.17
C HIS A 59 -2.77 1.13 6.50
N MET A 60 -2.22 1.95 5.62
CA MET A 60 -2.12 3.38 5.81
C MET A 60 -2.76 4.11 4.65
N ARG A 61 -3.43 5.22 4.96
CA ARG A 61 -4.01 6.09 3.96
C ARG A 61 -3.63 7.53 4.27
N VAL A 62 -3.29 8.28 3.24
CA VAL A 62 -2.92 9.68 3.36
C VAL A 62 -3.63 10.46 2.29
N ARG A 63 -4.14 11.64 2.65
CA ARG A 63 -4.63 12.63 1.68
C ARG A 63 -3.92 13.93 1.92
N ILE A 64 -3.43 14.55 0.84
CA ILE A 64 -2.83 15.87 0.85
C ILE A 64 -3.65 16.72 -0.11
N THR A 65 -4.14 17.86 0.38
CA THR A 65 -4.83 18.82 -0.46
C THR A 65 -3.91 20.02 -0.69
N VAL A 66 -3.70 20.38 -1.93
CA VAL A 66 -2.87 21.54 -2.31
C VAL A 66 -3.67 22.48 -3.18
N ASP A 67 -3.38 23.78 -3.06
CA ASP A 67 -3.97 24.77 -3.92
C ASP A 67 -3.01 25.17 -5.06
N LEU A 68 -3.47 26.00 -5.96
CA LEU A 68 -2.69 26.44 -7.10
C LEU A 68 -1.72 27.58 -6.78
N GLU A 69 -1.74 28.10 -5.56
CA GLU A 69 -0.90 29.24 -5.14
C GLU A 69 0.36 28.75 -4.41
N LEU A 70 1.04 27.87 -5.06
CA LEU A 70 2.29 27.34 -4.50
C LEU A 70 3.42 28.37 -4.56
#